data_d13eca197181cefd8a6ca799cd2a31ea
#
_entry.id   d13eca197181cefd8a6ca799cd2a31ea
#
_cell.length_a   1.000
_cell.length_b   1.000
_cell.length_c   1.000
_cell.angle_alpha   90.00
_cell.angle_beta   90.00
_cell.angle_gamma   90.00
#
_symmetry.space_group_name_H-M   'P 1'
#
loop_
_entity.id
_entity.type
_entity.pdbx_description
1 polymer ?
#
loop_
_entity_poly.entity_id
_entity_poly.type
_entity_poly.pdbx_seq_one_letter_code
_entity_poly.pdbx_strand_id
1 'polypeptide(L)'
;MVDMYRTLDSIPVLAKAGGILVMTDEIRGTEVEKNPESLNIRVFPGADGSFRLYEDDNETCAYENGACVFTEMDYKEKDQGVFTIHPAQGKTELIPAKRAYTVEFCDFAKTGTDTVKVLVNGAETEAAVKYEEKLQKICVEVEADTAAEVQIILAGEVADNRIEKRIFDFL
;
A
#
# COMPACT_ATOMS: atom_id res chain seq x y z
N MET A 1 20.00 20.48 -3.50
CA MET A 1 18.81 21.32 -3.28
C MET A 1 18.06 21.30 -4.60
N VAL A 2 16.78 20.98 -4.60
CA VAL A 2 15.94 20.97 -5.81
C VAL A 2 14.91 22.07 -5.66
N ASP A 3 14.88 23.01 -6.62
CA ASP A 3 13.88 24.06 -6.66
C ASP A 3 12.64 23.56 -7.40
N MET A 4 11.52 23.47 -6.69
CA MET A 4 10.25 23.05 -7.27
C MET A 4 9.37 24.27 -7.52
N TYR A 5 9.28 24.64 -8.79
CA TYR A 5 8.38 25.71 -9.23
C TYR A 5 6.95 25.16 -9.33
N ARG A 6 6.01 25.84 -8.67
CA ARG A 6 4.58 25.52 -8.71
C ARG A 6 3.75 26.78 -8.88
N THR A 7 2.57 26.65 -9.46
CA THR A 7 1.58 27.70 -9.50
C THR A 7 0.98 27.92 -8.11
N LEU A 8 0.34 29.07 -7.87
CA LEU A 8 -0.21 29.43 -6.55
C LEU A 8 -1.35 28.51 -6.08
N ASP A 9 -1.94 27.75 -7.00
CA ASP A 9 -3.05 26.83 -6.78
C ASP A 9 -2.60 25.36 -6.62
N SER A 10 -1.29 25.12 -6.61
CA SER A 10 -0.75 23.76 -6.50
C SER A 10 0.21 23.60 -5.33
N ILE A 11 0.11 22.48 -4.63
CA ILE A 11 1.01 22.11 -3.53
C ILE A 11 1.84 20.91 -3.99
N PRO A 12 3.19 21.00 -3.98
CA PRO A 12 4.03 19.84 -4.26
C PRO A 12 3.91 18.79 -3.14
N VAL A 13 3.61 17.57 -3.52
CA VAL A 13 3.56 16.42 -2.61
C VAL A 13 4.63 15.43 -3.04
N LEU A 14 5.54 15.10 -2.13
CA LEU A 14 6.63 14.17 -2.36
C LEU A 14 6.45 12.93 -1.48
N ALA A 15 6.68 11.77 -2.06
CA ALA A 15 6.80 10.53 -1.31
C ALA A 15 8.27 10.11 -1.23
N LYS A 16 8.67 9.61 -0.07
CA LYS A 16 10.01 9.03 0.11
C LYS A 16 10.04 7.63 -0.49
N ALA A 17 11.15 7.28 -1.16
CA ALA A 17 11.39 5.89 -1.60
C ALA A 17 11.30 4.92 -0.41
N GLY A 18 10.67 3.78 -0.59
CA GLY A 18 10.31 2.83 0.46
C GLY A 18 9.07 3.23 1.26
N GLY A 19 8.43 4.37 0.95
CA GLY A 19 7.22 4.81 1.66
C GLY A 19 6.04 3.87 1.41
N ILE A 20 5.29 3.57 2.46
CA ILE A 20 4.03 2.81 2.41
C ILE A 20 2.95 3.71 3.00
N LEU A 21 1.91 3.99 2.22
CA LEU A 21 0.77 4.82 2.63
C LEU A 21 -0.48 3.97 2.61
N VAL A 22 -1.13 3.84 3.77
CA VAL A 22 -2.38 3.08 3.92
C VAL A 22 -3.56 4.04 4.02
N MET A 23 -4.57 3.80 3.22
CA MET A 23 -5.77 4.63 3.10
C MET A 23 -7.01 3.75 3.01
N THR A 24 -8.18 4.35 3.15
CA THR A 24 -9.47 3.74 2.83
C THR A 24 -10.29 4.72 2.00
N ASP A 25 -11.08 4.20 1.06
CA ASP A 25 -12.06 4.98 0.28
C ASP A 25 -13.44 4.96 0.94
N GLU A 26 -13.61 4.26 2.06
CA GLU A 26 -14.87 4.23 2.78
C GLU A 26 -15.20 5.62 3.31
N ILE A 27 -16.37 6.13 2.89
CA ILE A 27 -16.87 7.43 3.37
C ILE A 27 -17.29 7.25 4.82
N ARG A 28 -16.62 7.97 5.68
CA ARG A 28 -16.86 7.91 7.11
C ARG A 28 -17.87 8.99 7.51
N GLY A 29 -18.89 8.57 8.24
CA GLY A 29 -19.91 9.46 8.80
C GLY A 29 -19.49 10.07 10.14
N THR A 30 -20.46 10.46 10.94
CA THR A 30 -20.27 11.02 12.29
C THR A 30 -20.51 10.00 13.40
N GLU A 31 -20.90 8.77 13.03
CA GLU A 31 -21.13 7.67 13.98
C GLU A 31 -19.81 6.91 14.24
N VAL A 32 -19.77 6.15 15.31
CA VAL A 32 -18.65 5.26 15.62
C VAL A 32 -18.43 4.29 14.48
N GLU A 33 -17.24 4.32 13.95
CA GLU A 33 -16.91 3.64 12.72
C GLU A 33 -16.15 2.35 13.01
N LYS A 34 -16.63 1.27 12.42
CA LYS A 34 -15.89 0.01 12.39
C LYS A 34 -14.62 0.19 11.58
N ASN A 35 -13.62 -0.63 11.88
CA ASN A 35 -12.42 -0.69 11.05
C ASN A 35 -12.78 -1.12 9.62
N PRO A 36 -12.14 -0.54 8.59
CA PRO A 36 -12.56 -0.68 7.20
C PRO A 36 -12.46 -2.11 6.69
N GLU A 37 -13.37 -2.50 5.82
CA GLU A 37 -13.35 -3.79 5.11
C GLU A 37 -12.41 -3.76 3.90
N SER A 38 -12.05 -2.55 3.42
CA SER A 38 -11.12 -2.35 2.30
C SER A 38 -9.99 -1.40 2.65
N LEU A 39 -8.79 -1.70 2.19
CA LEU A 39 -7.61 -0.84 2.32
C LEU A 39 -6.96 -0.59 0.97
N ASN A 40 -6.67 0.68 0.70
CA ASN A 40 -5.85 1.12 -0.42
C ASN A 40 -4.44 1.41 0.07
N ILE A 41 -3.47 0.67 -0.45
CA ILE A 41 -2.08 0.74 -0.01
C ILE A 41 -1.24 1.23 -1.17
N ARG A 42 -0.55 2.37 -1.00
CA ARG A 42 0.43 2.85 -1.98
C ARG A 42 1.83 2.55 -1.52
N VAL A 43 2.56 1.88 -2.38
CA VAL A 43 3.97 1.57 -2.18
C VAL A 43 4.80 2.41 -3.14
N PHE A 44 5.81 3.11 -2.62
CA PHE A 44 6.74 3.93 -3.40
C PHE A 44 8.09 3.23 -3.46
N PRO A 45 8.41 2.55 -4.56
CA PRO A 45 9.65 1.80 -4.73
C PRO A 45 10.92 2.66 -4.67
N GLY A 46 12.08 2.03 -4.77
CA GLY A 46 13.39 2.67 -4.79
C GLY A 46 14.18 2.54 -3.49
N ALA A 47 13.59 1.96 -2.45
CA ALA A 47 14.25 1.56 -1.20
C ALA A 47 13.37 0.57 -0.42
N ASP A 48 13.99 -0.15 0.51
CA ASP A 48 13.26 -0.92 1.52
C ASP A 48 12.42 0.00 2.41
N GLY A 49 11.24 -0.48 2.80
CA GLY A 49 10.33 0.24 3.68
C GLY A 49 9.49 -0.66 4.56
N SER A 50 8.94 -0.08 5.61
CA SER A 50 8.00 -0.77 6.49
C SER A 50 6.96 0.20 7.01
N PHE A 51 5.78 -0.32 7.32
CA PHE A 51 4.68 0.40 7.94
C PHE A 51 3.96 -0.50 8.93
N ARG A 52 3.52 0.06 10.04
CA ARG A 52 2.74 -0.65 11.06
C ARG A 52 1.39 0.02 11.21
N LEU A 53 0.34 -0.61 10.71
CA LEU A 53 -1.03 -0.16 10.89
C LEU A 53 -1.47 -0.47 12.31
N TYR A 54 -1.99 0.54 12.99
CA TYR A 54 -2.64 0.44 14.30
C TYR A 54 -4.15 0.59 14.12
N GLU A 55 -4.92 -0.27 14.80
CA GLU A 55 -6.38 -0.22 14.80
C GLU A 55 -6.88 -0.60 16.21
N ASP A 56 -7.96 0.03 16.65
CA ASP A 56 -8.65 -0.27 17.91
C ASP A 56 -10.18 -0.26 17.71
N ASP A 57 -10.97 -0.12 18.75
CA ASP A 57 -12.42 -0.06 18.65
C ASP A 57 -12.97 1.31 18.19
N ASN A 58 -12.11 2.31 18.04
CA ASN A 58 -12.43 3.70 17.67
C ASN A 58 -13.45 4.40 18.62
N GLU A 59 -13.75 3.81 19.77
CA GLU A 59 -14.85 4.25 20.64
C GLU A 59 -14.42 4.46 22.08
N THR A 60 -13.59 3.57 22.61
CA THR A 60 -13.23 3.56 24.03
C THR A 60 -11.72 3.73 24.24
N CYS A 61 -11.33 3.93 25.52
CA CYS A 61 -9.91 3.90 25.90
C CYS A 61 -9.41 2.47 26.23
N ALA A 62 -10.07 1.43 25.75
CA ALA A 62 -9.71 0.04 26.02
C ALA A 62 -8.30 -0.31 25.49
N TYR A 63 -7.78 0.44 24.52
CA TYR A 63 -6.40 0.35 24.02
C TYR A 63 -5.35 0.52 25.14
N GLU A 64 -5.62 1.30 26.19
CA GLU A 64 -4.74 1.44 27.35
C GLU A 64 -4.51 0.09 28.07
N ASN A 65 -5.45 -0.86 27.90
CA ASN A 65 -5.37 -2.22 28.42
C ASN A 65 -5.06 -3.25 27.30
N GLY A 66 -4.53 -2.80 26.17
CA GLY A 66 -4.08 -3.64 25.07
C GLY A 66 -5.19 -4.09 24.13
N ALA A 67 -6.37 -3.46 24.13
CA ALA A 67 -7.41 -3.71 23.14
C ALA A 67 -7.09 -3.00 21.82
N CYS A 68 -6.10 -3.50 21.10
CA CYS A 68 -5.67 -2.99 19.81
C CYS A 68 -5.15 -4.11 18.90
N VAL A 69 -5.02 -3.79 17.63
CA VAL A 69 -4.50 -4.67 16.58
C VAL A 69 -3.38 -3.95 15.84
N PHE A 70 -2.36 -4.71 15.48
CA PHE A 70 -1.28 -4.25 14.61
C PHE A 70 -1.17 -5.14 13.39
N THR A 71 -1.10 -4.52 12.21
CA THR A 71 -0.79 -5.20 10.96
C THR A 71 0.51 -4.60 10.42
N GLU A 72 1.57 -5.39 10.36
CA GLU A 72 2.84 -4.95 9.80
C GLU A 72 2.87 -5.16 8.30
N MET A 73 3.51 -4.24 7.58
CA MET A 73 3.67 -4.26 6.13
C MET A 73 5.11 -3.92 5.80
N ASP A 74 5.74 -4.73 4.94
CA ASP A 74 7.11 -4.55 4.51
C ASP A 74 7.20 -4.49 2.98
N TYR A 75 8.06 -3.61 2.50
CA TYR A 75 8.50 -3.61 1.10
C TYR A 75 10.01 -3.83 1.04
N LYS A 76 10.43 -4.79 0.23
CA LYS A 76 11.84 -5.13 -0.02
C LYS A 76 12.12 -4.96 -1.51
N GLU A 77 13.12 -4.13 -1.81
CA GLU A 77 13.50 -3.77 -3.19
C GLU A 77 14.45 -4.78 -3.83
N LYS A 78 15.17 -5.59 -3.04
CA LYS A 78 16.28 -6.42 -3.50
C LYS A 78 15.84 -7.46 -4.53
N ASP A 79 16.52 -7.47 -5.70
CA ASP A 79 16.37 -8.40 -6.84
C ASP A 79 14.98 -8.44 -7.49
N GLN A 80 13.94 -8.42 -6.70
CA GLN A 80 12.52 -8.30 -7.07
C GLN A 80 11.83 -7.49 -5.99
N GLY A 81 10.95 -6.57 -6.38
CA GLY A 81 10.12 -5.89 -5.39
C GLY A 81 9.21 -6.91 -4.71
N VAL A 82 9.30 -7.03 -3.40
CA VAL A 82 8.40 -7.90 -2.61
C VAL A 82 7.70 -7.04 -1.57
N PHE A 83 6.39 -6.98 -1.68
CA PHE A 83 5.54 -6.35 -0.67
C PHE A 83 4.83 -7.44 0.13
N THR A 84 4.92 -7.35 1.45
CA THR A 84 4.32 -8.32 2.37
C THR A 84 3.38 -7.62 3.33
N ILE A 85 2.16 -8.12 3.46
CA ILE A 85 1.23 -7.82 4.56
C ILE A 85 1.30 -9.00 5.52
N HIS A 86 1.76 -8.76 6.74
CA HIS A 86 1.85 -9.81 7.76
C HIS A 86 0.51 -10.06 8.43
N PRO A 87 0.30 -11.25 9.01
CA PRO A 87 -0.89 -11.55 9.80
C PRO A 87 -1.10 -10.52 10.92
N ALA A 88 -2.35 -10.07 11.07
CA ALA A 88 -2.72 -9.14 12.12
C ALA A 88 -2.48 -9.73 13.51
N GLN A 89 -1.96 -8.92 14.43
CA GLN A 89 -1.59 -9.32 15.78
C GLN A 89 -2.34 -8.50 16.83
N GLY A 90 -2.73 -9.11 17.93
CA GLY A 90 -3.45 -8.47 19.04
C GLY A 90 -4.91 -8.92 19.11
N LYS A 91 -5.81 -7.99 19.35
CA LYS A 91 -7.25 -8.23 19.49
C LYS A 91 -7.95 -8.25 18.13
N THR A 92 -7.70 -9.31 17.35
CA THR A 92 -8.16 -9.42 15.96
C THR A 92 -9.68 -9.40 15.78
N GLU A 93 -10.44 -9.62 16.85
CA GLU A 93 -11.90 -9.44 16.86
C GLU A 93 -12.35 -7.98 16.64
N LEU A 94 -11.44 -7.01 16.75
CA LEU A 94 -11.71 -5.59 16.51
C LEU A 94 -11.69 -5.20 15.04
N ILE A 95 -11.16 -6.07 14.18
CA ILE A 95 -11.03 -5.82 12.74
C ILE A 95 -11.84 -6.84 11.93
N PRO A 96 -12.16 -6.57 10.66
CA PRO A 96 -12.80 -7.55 9.79
C PRO A 96 -11.97 -8.83 9.68
N ALA A 97 -12.62 -9.99 9.69
CA ALA A 97 -11.95 -11.28 9.52
C ALA A 97 -11.32 -11.44 8.12
N LYS A 98 -11.96 -10.81 7.11
CA LYS A 98 -11.47 -10.71 5.74
C LYS A 98 -11.38 -9.26 5.32
N ARG A 99 -10.44 -8.97 4.45
CA ARG A 99 -10.21 -7.62 3.95
C ARG A 99 -9.84 -7.63 2.47
N ALA A 100 -10.40 -6.69 1.73
CA ALA A 100 -9.98 -6.41 0.37
C ALA A 100 -8.80 -5.44 0.39
N TYR A 101 -7.72 -5.80 -0.29
CA TYR A 101 -6.54 -4.96 -0.44
C TYR A 101 -6.39 -4.53 -1.90
N THR A 102 -6.29 -3.23 -2.12
CA THR A 102 -5.84 -2.66 -3.39
C THR A 102 -4.45 -2.10 -3.18
N VAL A 103 -3.44 -2.78 -3.71
CA VAL A 103 -2.04 -2.37 -3.57
C VAL A 103 -1.58 -1.71 -4.84
N GLU A 104 -1.20 -0.43 -4.74
CA GLU A 104 -0.72 0.40 -5.84
C GLU A 104 0.79 0.59 -5.74
N PHE A 105 1.55 0.03 -6.68
CA PHE A 105 2.98 0.28 -6.81
C PHE A 105 3.20 1.45 -7.74
N CYS A 106 3.61 2.58 -7.17
CA CYS A 106 3.82 3.82 -7.90
C CYS A 106 5.16 3.80 -8.62
N ASP A 107 5.17 4.38 -9.83
CA ASP A 107 6.41 4.55 -10.60
C ASP A 107 7.04 3.24 -11.10
N PHE A 108 6.22 2.25 -11.41
CA PHE A 108 6.63 1.02 -12.08
C PHE A 108 6.49 1.11 -13.61
N ALA A 109 7.41 0.50 -14.34
CA ALA A 109 7.30 0.35 -15.78
C ALA A 109 6.22 -0.69 -16.14
N LYS A 110 5.55 -0.52 -17.28
CA LYS A 110 4.49 -1.41 -17.78
C LYS A 110 4.95 -2.87 -17.97
N THR A 111 6.22 -3.09 -18.16
CA THR A 111 6.82 -4.40 -18.41
C THR A 111 6.69 -5.38 -17.24
N GLY A 112 6.24 -4.94 -16.09
CA GLY A 112 6.13 -5.76 -14.89
C GLY A 112 4.79 -6.44 -14.64
N THR A 113 3.73 -6.12 -15.39
CA THR A 113 2.38 -6.63 -15.06
C THR A 113 2.23 -8.14 -15.23
N ASP A 114 2.87 -8.72 -16.24
CA ASP A 114 2.78 -10.16 -16.54
C ASP A 114 3.62 -11.01 -15.57
N THR A 115 4.42 -10.38 -14.74
CA THR A 115 5.34 -11.02 -13.79
C THR A 115 4.94 -10.85 -12.34
N VAL A 116 3.79 -10.21 -12.08
CA VAL A 116 3.24 -10.05 -10.73
C VAL A 116 2.72 -11.40 -10.25
N LYS A 117 3.20 -11.84 -9.09
CA LYS A 117 2.70 -13.02 -8.39
C LYS A 117 2.15 -12.63 -7.05
N VAL A 118 1.00 -13.19 -6.70
CA VAL A 118 0.38 -13.00 -5.38
C VAL A 118 0.35 -14.33 -4.66
N LEU A 119 0.88 -14.35 -3.45
CA LEU A 119 0.86 -15.51 -2.57
C LEU A 119 0.04 -15.19 -1.32
N VAL A 120 -0.84 -16.10 -0.94
CA VAL A 120 -1.56 -16.05 0.35
C VAL A 120 -1.15 -17.27 1.16
N ASN A 121 -0.53 -17.07 2.31
CA ASN A 121 0.09 -18.13 3.13
C ASN A 121 1.05 -19.03 2.31
N GLY A 122 1.80 -18.44 1.39
CA GLY A 122 2.74 -19.13 0.52
C GLY A 122 2.13 -19.87 -0.67
N ALA A 123 0.80 -19.88 -0.82
CA ALA A 123 0.12 -20.47 -1.97
C ALA A 123 -0.19 -19.39 -3.01
N GLU A 124 0.15 -19.66 -4.28
CA GLU A 124 -0.15 -18.74 -5.37
C GLU A 124 -1.67 -18.60 -5.55
N THR A 125 -2.12 -17.36 -5.59
CA THR A 125 -3.55 -16.99 -5.62
C THR A 125 -3.80 -16.06 -6.80
N GLU A 126 -4.92 -16.26 -7.49
CA GLU A 126 -5.34 -15.33 -8.55
C GLU A 126 -5.67 -13.96 -7.96
N ALA A 127 -5.16 -12.93 -8.61
CA ALA A 127 -5.40 -11.53 -8.27
C ALA A 127 -5.63 -10.71 -9.53
N ALA A 128 -6.44 -9.68 -9.45
CA ALA A 128 -6.61 -8.75 -10.55
C ALA A 128 -5.43 -7.79 -10.61
N VAL A 129 -4.67 -7.83 -11.70
CA VAL A 129 -3.52 -6.95 -11.93
C VAL A 129 -3.84 -6.00 -13.08
N LYS A 130 -3.70 -4.71 -12.84
CA LYS A 130 -3.96 -3.65 -13.82
C LYS A 130 -2.78 -2.68 -13.85
N TYR A 131 -2.47 -2.15 -15.01
CA TYR A 131 -1.50 -1.06 -15.17
C TYR A 131 -2.22 0.23 -15.57
N GLU A 132 -1.95 1.28 -14.83
CA GLU A 132 -2.45 2.62 -15.13
C GLU A 132 -1.33 3.46 -15.77
N GLU A 133 -1.38 3.57 -17.09
CA GLU A 133 -0.32 4.18 -17.89
C GLU A 133 -0.09 5.67 -17.55
N LYS A 134 -1.17 6.42 -17.30
CA LYS A 134 -1.09 7.85 -16.99
C LYS A 134 -0.36 8.13 -15.68
N LEU A 135 -0.52 7.27 -14.69
CA LEU A 135 0.11 7.40 -13.37
C LEU A 135 1.32 6.47 -13.19
N GLN A 136 1.63 5.67 -14.21
CA GLN A 136 2.74 4.69 -14.19
C GLN A 136 2.70 3.82 -12.93
N LYS A 137 1.53 3.28 -12.61
CA LYS A 137 1.35 2.43 -11.43
C LYS A 137 0.79 1.07 -11.78
N ILE A 138 1.24 0.05 -11.05
CA ILE A 138 0.65 -1.29 -11.05
C ILE A 138 -0.34 -1.36 -9.89
N CYS A 139 -1.58 -1.74 -10.17
CA CYS A 139 -2.61 -1.97 -9.16
C CYS A 139 -2.87 -3.48 -9.06
N VAL A 140 -2.79 -4.01 -7.85
CA VAL A 140 -3.06 -5.41 -7.52
C VAL A 140 -4.22 -5.45 -6.53
N GLU A 141 -5.30 -6.14 -6.91
CA GLU A 141 -6.48 -6.31 -6.06
C GLU A 141 -6.51 -7.76 -5.54
N VAL A 142 -6.54 -7.94 -4.24
CA VAL A 142 -6.58 -9.27 -3.58
C VAL A 142 -7.46 -9.22 -2.34
N GLU A 143 -8.24 -10.27 -2.11
CA GLU A 143 -9.00 -10.48 -0.87
C GLU A 143 -8.34 -11.60 -0.06
N ALA A 144 -8.12 -11.37 1.22
CA ALA A 144 -7.52 -12.36 2.11
C ALA A 144 -8.06 -12.25 3.54
N ASP A 145 -7.93 -13.33 4.29
CA ASP A 145 -8.15 -13.30 5.73
C ASP A 145 -7.10 -12.42 6.40
N THR A 146 -7.50 -11.60 7.39
CA THR A 146 -6.57 -10.71 8.11
C THR A 146 -5.54 -11.46 8.95
N ALA A 147 -5.78 -12.76 9.20
CA ALA A 147 -4.84 -13.68 9.82
C ALA A 147 -3.87 -14.35 8.82
N ALA A 148 -4.01 -14.08 7.52
CA ALA A 148 -3.13 -14.64 6.49
C ALA A 148 -1.98 -13.67 6.16
N GLU A 149 -0.84 -14.25 5.78
CA GLU A 149 0.22 -13.49 5.13
C GLU A 149 -0.09 -13.33 3.64
N VAL A 150 0.00 -12.09 3.15
CA VAL A 150 -0.14 -11.79 1.72
C VAL A 150 1.18 -11.26 1.20
N GLN A 151 1.72 -11.89 0.16
CA GLN A 151 2.94 -11.43 -0.52
C GLN A 151 2.63 -11.10 -1.97
N ILE A 152 3.08 -9.94 -2.42
CA ILE A 152 3.02 -9.51 -3.82
C ILE A 152 4.46 -9.37 -4.31
N ILE A 153 4.82 -10.18 -5.30
CA ILE A 153 6.16 -10.24 -5.89
C ILE A 153 6.12 -9.58 -7.25
N LEU A 154 6.98 -8.60 -7.44
CA LEU A 154 7.11 -7.81 -8.67
C LEU A 154 8.44 -8.12 -9.32
N ALA A 155 8.44 -8.75 -10.49
CA ALA A 155 9.67 -9.02 -11.25
C ALA A 155 9.99 -7.92 -12.30
N GLY A 156 9.27 -6.80 -12.27
CA GLY A 156 9.45 -5.69 -13.19
C GLY A 156 10.51 -4.68 -12.71
N GLU A 157 10.89 -3.79 -13.62
CA GLU A 157 11.79 -2.68 -13.31
C GLU A 157 10.99 -1.48 -12.79
N VAL A 158 11.54 -0.79 -11.81
CA VAL A 158 11.05 0.52 -11.38
C VAL A 158 11.26 1.50 -12.55
N ALA A 159 10.24 2.30 -12.86
CA ALA A 159 10.36 3.33 -13.88
C ALA A 159 11.48 4.30 -13.51
N ASP A 160 12.22 4.79 -14.51
CA ASP A 160 13.28 5.80 -14.29
C ASP A 160 12.64 7.12 -13.83
N ASN A 161 12.56 7.28 -12.52
CA ASN A 161 11.93 8.40 -11.82
C ASN A 161 12.87 9.56 -11.56
N ARG A 162 13.64 9.96 -12.53
CA ARG A 162 14.37 11.22 -12.35
C ARG A 162 13.37 12.34 -12.15
N ILE A 163 13.41 12.96 -10.98
CA ILE A 163 12.63 14.17 -10.66
C ILE A 163 12.72 15.21 -11.78
N GLU A 164 13.88 15.32 -12.41
CA GLU A 164 14.16 16.17 -13.56
C GLU A 164 13.23 15.91 -14.74
N LYS A 165 13.01 14.65 -15.13
CA LYS A 165 12.15 14.30 -16.27
C LYS A 165 10.68 14.64 -16.01
N ARG A 166 10.18 14.40 -14.80
CA ARG A 166 8.79 14.69 -14.44
C ARG A 166 8.49 16.19 -14.35
N ILE A 167 9.44 17.00 -13.94
CA ILE A 167 9.27 18.46 -13.91
C ILE A 167 9.09 19.01 -15.33
N PHE A 168 9.78 18.45 -16.33
CA PHE A 168 9.67 18.87 -17.72
C PHE A 168 8.39 18.38 -18.42
N ASP A 169 7.85 17.23 -18.04
CA ASP A 169 6.62 16.68 -18.63
C ASP A 169 5.34 17.42 -18.15
N PHE A 170 5.46 18.32 -17.17
CA PHE A 170 4.37 19.14 -16.63
C PHE A 170 4.45 20.63 -17.02
N LEU A 171 5.43 21.04 -17.79
CA LEU A 171 5.57 22.38 -18.36
C LEU A 171 5.15 22.40 -19.83
#